data_174b8da62e72b6873457f0e5fb95c7a0
#
_entry.id   174b8da62e72b6873457f0e5fb95c7a0
#
_cell.length_a   1.000
_cell.length_b   1.000
_cell.length_c   1.000
_cell.angle_alpha   90.00
_cell.angle_beta   90.00
_cell.angle_gamma   90.00
#
_symmetry.space_group_name_H-M   'P 1'
#
loop_
_entity.id
_entity.type
_entity.pdbx_description
1 polymer ?
#
loop_
_entity_poly.entity_id
_entity_poly.type
_entity_poly.pdbx_seq_one_letter_code
_entity_poly.pdbx_strand_id
1 'polypeptide(L)'
;MTIQRMDHVSVVVDDLEAAIAFFVELGMEREGAAQIEGPWVDRINGLDGVRVDITMLRTPDGHGRLELTKFHHPTAVSAEPKNALGNTLGLRSIMFAVDDVDATIAGLRAHGADLVGEVA
;
A
#
# COMPACT_ATOMS: atom_id res chain seq x y z
N MET A 1 9.63 -16.76 -21.92
CA MET A 1 9.72 -15.99 -20.67
C MET A 1 8.43 -16.21 -19.88
N THR A 2 8.53 -16.59 -18.63
CA THR A 2 7.37 -16.97 -17.82
C THR A 2 7.40 -16.28 -16.47
N ILE A 3 6.28 -15.65 -16.10
CA ILE A 3 6.10 -15.12 -14.75
C ILE A 3 5.97 -16.32 -13.80
N GLN A 4 6.73 -16.31 -12.71
CA GLN A 4 6.65 -17.35 -11.69
C GLN A 4 5.62 -17.00 -10.60
N ARG A 5 5.53 -15.71 -10.25
CA ARG A 5 4.59 -15.21 -9.26
C ARG A 5 4.53 -13.68 -9.33
N MET A 6 3.50 -13.11 -8.76
CA MET A 6 3.47 -11.69 -8.46
C MET A 6 4.06 -11.51 -7.06
N ASP A 7 5.23 -10.87 -6.94
CA ASP A 7 5.93 -10.78 -5.66
C ASP A 7 5.21 -9.83 -4.70
N HIS A 8 4.97 -8.61 -5.11
CA HIS A 8 4.25 -7.61 -4.30
C HIS A 8 3.79 -6.44 -5.15
N VAL A 9 2.92 -5.63 -4.59
CA VAL A 9 2.51 -4.32 -5.11
C VAL A 9 3.00 -3.26 -4.14
N SER A 10 3.58 -2.18 -4.65
CA SER A 10 4.06 -1.06 -3.84
C SER A 10 3.02 0.06 -3.81
N VAL A 11 2.79 0.61 -2.61
CA VAL A 11 1.95 1.77 -2.40
C VAL A 11 2.77 2.84 -1.70
N VAL A 12 2.88 4.00 -2.32
CA VAL A 12 3.58 5.15 -1.75
C VAL A 12 2.60 5.92 -0.87
N VAL A 13 2.97 6.16 0.38
CA VAL A 13 2.11 6.80 1.39
C VAL A 13 2.85 7.93 2.08
N ASP A 14 2.11 8.91 2.58
CA ASP A 14 2.69 10.02 3.35
C ASP A 14 2.90 9.64 4.82
N ASP A 15 1.93 8.98 5.42
CA ASP A 15 1.96 8.55 6.82
C ASP A 15 2.09 7.03 6.88
N LEU A 16 3.31 6.55 6.99
CA LEU A 16 3.61 5.12 6.97
C LEU A 16 2.95 4.38 8.15
N GLU A 17 3.02 4.96 9.34
CA GLU A 17 2.45 4.31 10.54
C GLU A 17 0.93 4.19 10.44
N ALA A 18 0.25 5.22 9.94
CA ALA A 18 -1.20 5.18 9.72
C ALA A 18 -1.57 4.16 8.66
N ALA A 19 -0.80 4.05 7.58
CA ALA A 19 -1.04 3.06 6.54
C ALA A 19 -0.84 1.63 7.06
N ILE A 20 0.21 1.40 7.84
CA ILE A 20 0.45 0.10 8.48
C ILE A 20 -0.73 -0.25 9.38
N ALA A 21 -1.16 0.66 10.24
CA ALA A 21 -2.28 0.43 11.16
C ALA A 21 -3.57 0.08 10.40
N PHE A 22 -3.83 0.73 9.28
CA PHE A 22 -4.98 0.46 8.42
C PHE A 22 -4.97 -0.99 7.91
N PHE A 23 -3.87 -1.42 7.32
CA PHE A 23 -3.78 -2.76 6.73
C PHE A 23 -3.68 -3.87 7.78
N VAL A 24 -3.08 -3.58 8.93
CA VAL A 24 -3.06 -4.52 10.06
C VAL A 24 -4.48 -4.70 10.62
N GLU A 25 -5.27 -3.64 10.73
CA GLU A 25 -6.68 -3.74 11.12
C GLU A 25 -7.48 -4.59 10.14
N LEU A 26 -7.18 -4.48 8.84
CA LEU A 26 -7.80 -5.31 7.81
C LEU A 26 -7.45 -6.80 7.96
N GLY A 27 -6.33 -7.12 8.59
CA GLY A 27 -5.88 -8.48 8.84
C GLY A 27 -4.53 -8.85 8.23
N MET A 28 -3.83 -7.90 7.63
CA MET A 28 -2.49 -8.16 7.12
C MET A 28 -1.48 -8.27 8.26
N GLU A 29 -0.42 -9.01 8.02
CA GLU A 29 0.66 -9.23 8.98
C GLU A 29 1.93 -8.54 8.52
N ARG A 30 2.67 -7.95 9.46
CA ARG A 30 3.98 -7.33 9.16
C ARG A 30 4.98 -8.44 8.89
N GLU A 31 5.69 -8.33 7.76
CA GLU A 31 6.72 -9.29 7.37
C GLU A 31 8.12 -8.75 7.61
N GLY A 32 8.34 -7.45 7.39
CA GLY A 32 9.62 -6.82 7.59
C GLY A 32 9.57 -5.33 7.31
N ALA A 33 10.62 -4.62 7.75
CA ALA A 33 10.77 -3.20 7.54
C ALA A 33 12.24 -2.86 7.31
N ALA A 34 12.52 -1.83 6.52
CA ALA A 34 13.87 -1.37 6.25
C ALA A 34 13.90 0.10 5.86
N GLN A 35 15.01 0.77 6.20
CA GLN A 35 15.37 2.06 5.64
C GLN A 35 16.34 1.83 4.49
N ILE A 36 16.04 2.38 3.32
CA ILE A 36 16.75 2.08 2.10
C ILE A 36 17.24 3.36 1.45
N GLU A 37 18.54 3.38 1.12
CA GLU A 37 19.18 4.46 0.36
C GLU A 37 20.43 3.90 -0.32
N GLY A 38 20.96 4.65 -1.26
CA GLY A 38 22.19 4.30 -1.96
C GLY A 38 22.04 4.35 -3.48
N PRO A 39 23.18 4.29 -4.21
CA PRO A 39 23.16 4.40 -5.66
C PRO A 39 22.31 3.35 -6.38
N TRP A 40 22.21 2.15 -5.83
CA TRP A 40 21.43 1.08 -6.43
C TRP A 40 19.92 1.38 -6.36
N VAL A 41 19.47 2.03 -5.28
CA VAL A 41 18.07 2.44 -5.10
C VAL A 41 17.73 3.55 -6.11
N ASP A 42 18.63 4.50 -6.28
CA ASP A 42 18.49 5.57 -7.26
C ASP A 42 18.30 5.00 -8.67
N ARG A 43 19.12 4.02 -9.01
CA ARG A 43 19.06 3.41 -10.35
C ARG A 43 17.74 2.68 -10.60
N ILE A 44 17.23 1.94 -9.64
CA ILE A 44 15.99 1.19 -9.85
C ILE A 44 14.75 2.09 -9.83
N ASN A 45 14.82 3.24 -9.16
CA ASN A 45 13.71 4.19 -9.10
C ASN A 45 13.77 5.25 -10.19
N GLY A 46 14.92 5.42 -10.85
CA GLY A 46 15.11 6.50 -11.82
C GLY A 46 15.07 7.89 -11.18
N LEU A 47 15.50 8.00 -9.94
CA LEU A 47 15.49 9.23 -9.15
C LEU A 47 16.86 9.40 -8.49
N ASP A 48 17.17 10.63 -8.08
CA ASP A 48 18.44 10.94 -7.41
C ASP A 48 18.25 11.09 -5.91
N GLY A 49 19.20 10.55 -5.14
CA GLY A 49 19.24 10.71 -3.69
C GLY A 49 18.08 10.06 -2.95
N VAL A 50 17.60 8.95 -3.45
CA VAL A 50 16.44 8.25 -2.85
C VAL A 50 16.74 7.82 -1.43
N ARG A 51 15.82 8.16 -0.53
CA ARG A 51 15.82 7.69 0.85
C ARG A 51 14.40 7.38 1.25
N VAL A 52 14.13 6.11 1.55
CA VAL A 52 12.78 5.62 1.82
C VAL A 52 12.77 4.73 3.05
N ASP A 53 11.63 4.72 3.74
CA ASP A 53 11.27 3.67 4.69
C ASP A 53 10.26 2.76 4.02
N ILE A 54 10.46 1.47 4.10
CA ILE A 54 9.52 0.49 3.58
C ILE A 54 9.06 -0.46 4.69
N THR A 55 7.84 -0.91 4.59
CA THR A 55 7.30 -1.99 5.41
C THR A 55 6.58 -2.97 4.50
N MET A 56 6.96 -4.22 4.60
CA MET A 56 6.32 -5.30 3.85
C MET A 56 5.22 -5.91 4.70
N LEU A 57 4.03 -6.02 4.13
CA LEU A 57 2.86 -6.67 4.74
C LEU A 57 2.45 -7.85 3.87
N ARG A 58 1.90 -8.88 4.50
CA ARG A 58 1.39 -10.06 3.80
C ARG A 58 0.00 -10.43 4.30
N THR A 59 -0.77 -11.09 3.44
CA THR A 59 -2.00 -11.74 3.88
C THR A 59 -1.68 -12.97 4.72
N PRO A 60 -2.60 -13.40 5.64
CA PRO A 60 -2.36 -14.56 6.50
C PRO A 60 -2.04 -15.85 5.73
N ASP A 61 -2.59 -16.02 4.52
CA ASP A 61 -2.28 -17.17 3.67
C ASP A 61 -0.90 -17.09 2.98
N GLY A 62 -0.22 -15.94 3.09
CA GLY A 62 1.09 -15.73 2.52
C GLY A 62 1.13 -15.44 1.02
N HIS A 63 -0.01 -15.38 0.34
CA HIS A 63 -0.05 -15.22 -1.12
C HIS A 63 -0.11 -13.76 -1.57
N GLY A 64 -0.67 -12.85 -0.77
CA GLY A 64 -0.75 -11.42 -1.10
C GLY A 64 0.24 -10.61 -0.29
N ARG A 65 1.02 -9.76 -0.96
CA ARG A 65 2.03 -8.90 -0.31
C ARG A 65 1.92 -7.47 -0.80
N LEU A 66 1.99 -6.52 0.13
CA LEU A 66 2.09 -5.09 -0.15
C LEU A 66 3.39 -4.56 0.42
N GLU A 67 4.04 -3.67 -0.34
CA GLU A 67 5.14 -2.86 0.16
C GLU A 67 4.61 -1.45 0.37
N LEU A 68 4.57 -1.00 1.62
CA LEU A 68 4.24 0.39 1.94
C LEU A 68 5.53 1.19 1.98
N THR A 69 5.58 2.28 1.21
CA THR A 69 6.80 3.07 1.03
C THR A 69 6.55 4.53 1.41
N LYS A 70 7.39 5.05 2.30
CA LYS A 70 7.45 6.47 2.64
C LYS A 70 8.73 7.06 2.04
N PHE A 71 8.59 8.05 1.15
CA PHE A 71 9.74 8.78 0.63
C PHE A 71 10.14 9.92 1.56
N HIS A 72 11.36 9.89 2.05
CA HIS A 72 11.97 11.03 2.74
C HIS A 72 12.66 11.96 1.73
N HIS A 73 13.21 11.39 0.67
CA HIS A 73 13.82 12.13 -0.44
C HIS A 73 13.78 11.27 -1.71
N PRO A 74 13.44 11.83 -2.89
CA PRO A 74 12.78 13.14 -3.04
C PRO A 74 11.41 13.17 -2.38
N THR A 75 10.90 14.36 -2.09
CA THR A 75 9.60 14.53 -1.47
C THR A 75 8.50 13.88 -2.33
N ALA A 76 7.60 13.15 -1.68
CA ALA A 76 6.49 12.50 -2.36
C ALA A 76 5.63 13.53 -3.12
N VAL A 77 5.17 13.14 -4.29
CA VAL A 77 4.31 13.97 -5.14
C VAL A 77 2.86 13.53 -4.96
N SER A 78 2.00 14.47 -4.61
CA SER A 78 0.56 14.18 -4.50
C SER A 78 -0.06 13.95 -5.88
N ALA A 79 -0.82 12.86 -6.00
CA ALA A 79 -1.61 12.63 -7.21
C ALA A 79 -2.75 13.66 -7.27
N GLU A 80 -3.07 14.12 -8.49
CA GLU A 80 -4.17 15.06 -8.74
C GLU A 80 -5.15 14.47 -9.75
N PRO A 81 -6.46 14.40 -9.39
CA PRO A 81 -7.04 14.67 -8.06
C PRO A 81 -6.74 13.56 -7.05
N LYS A 82 -6.64 13.92 -5.76
CA LYS A 82 -6.35 12.93 -4.70
C LYS A 82 -7.39 11.82 -4.62
N ASN A 83 -8.65 12.19 -4.73
CA ASN A 83 -9.78 11.27 -4.66
C ASN A 83 -10.37 11.06 -6.05
N ALA A 84 -9.57 10.52 -6.95
CA ALA A 84 -9.99 10.23 -8.30
C ALA A 84 -11.14 9.20 -8.33
N LEU A 85 -12.09 9.40 -9.25
CA LEU A 85 -13.18 8.44 -9.43
C LEU A 85 -12.63 7.07 -9.86
N GLY A 86 -13.40 6.02 -9.55
CA GLY A 86 -13.00 4.64 -9.81
C GLY A 86 -12.73 4.31 -11.28
N ASN A 87 -13.25 5.09 -12.21
CA ASN A 87 -13.01 4.94 -13.64
C ASN A 87 -11.81 5.73 -14.17
N THR A 88 -11.00 6.29 -13.29
CA THR A 88 -9.75 6.97 -13.66
C THR A 88 -8.71 5.93 -14.08
N LEU A 89 -8.00 6.21 -15.17
CA LEU A 89 -6.94 5.32 -15.65
C LEU A 89 -5.86 5.09 -14.59
N GLY A 90 -5.35 3.87 -14.55
CA GLY A 90 -4.30 3.46 -13.64
C GLY A 90 -4.75 2.38 -12.66
N LEU A 91 -3.89 2.06 -11.70
CA LEU A 91 -4.23 1.11 -10.65
C LEU A 91 -5.21 1.76 -9.67
N ARG A 92 -6.43 1.23 -9.57
CA ARG A 92 -7.52 1.88 -8.85
C ARG A 92 -8.01 1.15 -7.60
N SER A 93 -7.78 -0.16 -7.50
CA SER A 93 -8.30 -0.91 -6.37
C SER A 93 -7.42 -2.10 -6.02
N ILE A 94 -7.48 -2.48 -4.76
CA ILE A 94 -6.98 -3.76 -4.27
C ILE A 94 -8.15 -4.43 -3.58
N MET A 95 -8.45 -5.67 -3.95
CA MET A 95 -9.57 -6.41 -3.40
C MET A 95 -9.09 -7.44 -2.40
N PHE A 96 -9.70 -7.47 -1.23
CA PHE A 96 -9.45 -8.47 -0.20
C PHE A 96 -10.75 -9.24 0.08
N ALA A 97 -10.66 -10.55 0.14
CA ALA A 97 -11.75 -11.38 0.62
C ALA A 97 -11.68 -11.44 2.15
N VAL A 98 -12.80 -11.19 2.79
CA VAL A 98 -12.92 -11.18 4.26
C VAL A 98 -14.08 -12.08 4.70
N ASP A 99 -14.05 -12.55 5.95
CA ASP A 99 -15.10 -13.40 6.50
C ASP A 99 -16.35 -12.61 6.91
N ASP A 100 -16.19 -11.36 7.35
CA ASP A 100 -17.29 -10.51 7.81
C ASP A 100 -17.12 -9.10 7.27
N VAL A 101 -17.85 -8.78 6.20
CA VAL A 101 -17.77 -7.49 5.51
C VAL A 101 -18.20 -6.34 6.43
N ASP A 102 -19.27 -6.51 7.18
CA ASP A 102 -19.80 -5.45 8.05
C ASP A 102 -18.83 -5.11 9.19
N ALA A 103 -18.26 -6.13 9.82
CA ALA A 103 -17.26 -5.93 10.87
C ALA A 103 -15.98 -5.29 10.31
N THR A 104 -15.57 -5.69 9.13
CA THR A 104 -14.39 -5.12 8.45
C THR A 104 -14.61 -3.64 8.16
N ILE A 105 -15.77 -3.26 7.60
CA ILE A 105 -16.11 -1.86 7.33
C ILE A 105 -16.09 -1.04 8.62
N ALA A 106 -16.70 -1.54 9.67
CA ALA A 106 -16.74 -0.84 10.96
C ALA A 106 -15.33 -0.61 11.53
N GLY A 107 -14.48 -1.63 11.47
CA GLY A 107 -13.09 -1.52 11.94
C GLY A 107 -12.28 -0.54 11.13
N LEU A 108 -12.38 -0.57 9.80
CA LEU A 108 -11.61 0.31 8.91
C LEU A 108 -12.06 1.76 8.98
N ARG A 109 -13.33 2.04 9.32
CA ARG A 109 -13.81 3.42 9.50
C ARG A 109 -13.03 4.15 10.60
N ALA A 110 -12.62 3.45 11.64
CA ALA A 110 -11.77 4.02 12.69
C ALA A 110 -10.39 4.44 12.16
N HIS A 111 -9.99 3.91 11.03
CA HIS A 111 -8.73 4.23 10.34
C HIS A 111 -8.92 5.11 9.11
N GLY A 112 -10.06 5.78 8.98
CA GLY A 112 -10.30 6.77 7.94
C GLY A 112 -10.90 6.25 6.63
N ALA A 113 -11.34 5.00 6.59
CA ALA A 113 -11.99 4.45 5.40
C ALA A 113 -13.41 4.98 5.24
N ASP A 114 -13.81 5.24 4.00
CA ASP A 114 -15.17 5.62 3.62
C ASP A 114 -15.68 4.71 2.52
N LEU A 115 -17.00 4.52 2.49
CA LEU A 115 -17.64 3.84 1.37
C LEU A 115 -17.66 4.75 0.14
N VAL A 116 -17.24 4.21 -1.01
CA VAL A 116 -17.33 4.91 -2.30
C VAL A 116 -18.73 4.75 -2.89
N GLY A 117 -19.29 3.56 -2.75
CA GLY A 117 -20.64 3.23 -3.17
C GLY A 117 -21.38 2.49 -2.06
N GLU A 118 -22.35 1.70 -2.41
CA GLU A 118 -23.12 0.90 -1.48
C GLU A 118 -22.51 -0.50 -1.33
N VAL A 119 -22.74 -1.11 -0.18
CA VAL A 119 -22.44 -2.53 0.03
C VAL A 119 -23.51 -3.33 -0.69
N ALA A 120 -23.10 -4.13 -1.64
CA ALA A 120 -24.01 -4.91 -2.46
C ALA A 120 -24.05 -6.38 -2.02
#